data_3aa593786b5c0a28cbac4cc28d5d8cc6
#
_entry.id   3aa593786b5c0a28cbac4cc28d5d8cc6
#
_cell.length_a   1.000
_cell.length_b   1.000
_cell.length_c   1.000
_cell.angle_alpha   90.00
_cell.angle_beta   90.00
_cell.angle_gamma   90.00
#
_symmetry.space_group_name_H-M   'P 1'
#
loop_
_entity.id
_entity.type
_entity.pdbx_description
1 polymer ?
#
loop_
_entity_poly.entity_id
_entity_poly.type
_entity_poly.pdbx_seq_one_letter_code
_entity_poly.pdbx_strand_id
1 'polypeptide(L)'
;MRKIDNLDFYRIIVSMGRTGSAKLTGDKLGLETSNVFRCLRQVEKELGAPLFDREKRPMQLTEKGRTFCSIAEQMLTLQNHLLDVFNEDVDEDEG
;
A
#
# COMPACT_ATOMS: atom_id res chain seq x y z
N MET A 1 14.83 3.81 7.96
CA MET A 1 13.68 3.29 7.20
C MET A 1 13.68 3.66 5.73
N ARG A 2 14.78 3.46 5.07
CA ARG A 2 14.87 3.88 3.67
C ARG A 2 14.03 3.04 2.72
N LYS A 3 13.70 1.81 3.12
CA LYS A 3 13.01 0.87 2.23
C LYS A 3 11.52 1.16 2.06
N ILE A 4 10.93 1.94 2.95
CA ILE A 4 9.52 2.28 2.84
C ILE A 4 9.29 3.74 2.51
N ASP A 5 10.28 4.40 1.91
CA ASP A 5 10.13 5.76 1.41
C ASP A 5 9.30 5.79 0.11
N ASN A 6 9.21 4.67 -0.57
CA ASN A 6 8.50 4.59 -1.84
C ASN A 6 7.00 4.39 -1.60
N LEU A 7 6.18 5.26 -2.17
CA LEU A 7 4.73 5.18 -2.03
C LEU A 7 4.15 3.87 -2.57
N ASP A 8 4.84 3.20 -3.47
CA ASP A 8 4.39 1.90 -3.97
C ASP A 8 4.29 0.86 -2.86
N PHE A 9 5.17 0.92 -1.86
CA PHE A 9 5.09 0.02 -0.73
C PHE A 9 3.77 0.21 0.02
N TYR A 10 3.35 1.46 0.19
CA TYR A 10 2.09 1.76 0.88
C TYR A 10 0.89 1.24 0.08
N ARG A 11 0.92 1.40 -1.25
CA ARG A 11 -0.15 0.87 -2.11
C ARG A 11 -0.26 -0.64 -2.00
N ILE A 12 0.86 -1.33 -2.00
CA ILE A 12 0.88 -2.78 -1.91
C ILE A 12 0.25 -3.24 -0.60
N ILE A 13 0.68 -2.65 0.52
CA ILE A 13 0.17 -3.06 1.83
C ILE A 13 -1.32 -2.71 1.98
N VAL A 14 -1.74 -1.54 1.52
CA VAL A 14 -3.15 -1.15 1.57
C VAL A 14 -4.00 -2.12 0.74
N SER A 15 -3.54 -2.48 -0.46
CA SER A 15 -4.26 -3.43 -1.30
C SER A 15 -4.35 -4.79 -0.63
N MET A 16 -3.28 -5.25 0.01
CA MET A 16 -3.32 -6.50 0.76
C MET A 16 -4.30 -6.43 1.91
N GLY A 17 -4.39 -5.29 2.57
CA GLY A 17 -5.34 -5.10 3.66
C GLY A 17 -6.78 -5.22 3.18
N ARG A 18 -7.06 -4.79 1.96
CA ARG A 18 -8.40 -4.85 1.38
C ARG A 18 -8.75 -6.24 0.87
N THR A 19 -7.79 -6.93 0.27
CA THR A 19 -8.05 -8.21 -0.39
C THR A 19 -7.77 -9.41 0.51
N GLY A 20 -6.84 -9.29 1.44
CA GLY A 20 -6.36 -10.42 2.24
C GLY A 20 -5.57 -11.42 1.42
N SER A 21 -5.15 -11.06 0.21
CA SER A 21 -4.50 -11.98 -0.73
C SER A 21 -3.37 -11.31 -1.48
N ALA A 22 -2.18 -11.91 -1.40
CA ALA A 22 -1.04 -11.45 -2.16
C ALA A 22 -1.26 -11.65 -3.67
N LYS A 23 -1.95 -12.73 -4.04
CA LYS A 23 -2.24 -12.99 -5.44
C LYS A 23 -3.15 -11.94 -6.04
N LEU A 24 -4.26 -11.63 -5.36
CA LEU A 24 -5.19 -10.60 -5.84
C LEU A 24 -4.51 -9.23 -5.88
N THR A 25 -3.69 -8.92 -4.89
CA THR A 25 -2.93 -7.67 -4.88
C THR A 25 -1.98 -7.61 -6.07
N GLY A 26 -1.25 -8.68 -6.33
CA GLY A 26 -0.35 -8.73 -7.48
C GLY A 26 -1.09 -8.56 -8.79
N ASP A 27 -2.21 -9.25 -8.94
CA ASP A 27 -3.03 -9.14 -10.15
C ASP A 27 -3.50 -7.70 -10.38
N LYS A 28 -3.93 -7.04 -9.31
CA LYS A 28 -4.43 -5.68 -9.38
C LYS A 28 -3.34 -4.67 -9.71
N LEU A 29 -2.15 -4.86 -9.15
CA LEU A 29 -1.06 -3.90 -9.28
C LEU A 29 -0.03 -4.27 -10.36
N GLY A 30 -0.23 -5.38 -11.04
CA GLY A 30 0.70 -5.83 -12.07
C GLY A 30 2.01 -6.37 -11.50
N LEU A 31 1.95 -7.03 -10.35
CA LEU A 31 3.13 -7.57 -9.67
C LEU A 31 3.02 -9.06 -9.49
N GLU A 32 4.16 -9.73 -9.44
CA GLU A 32 4.18 -11.15 -9.09
C GLU A 32 3.91 -11.32 -7.60
N THR A 33 3.24 -12.42 -7.25
CA THR A 33 2.90 -12.73 -5.87
C THR A 33 4.13 -12.72 -4.96
N SER A 34 5.25 -13.26 -5.46
CA SER A 34 6.51 -13.29 -4.68
C SER A 34 7.00 -11.89 -4.36
N ASN A 35 6.82 -10.94 -5.27
CA ASN A 35 7.23 -9.56 -5.03
C ASN A 35 6.34 -8.88 -4.00
N VAL A 36 5.05 -9.20 -4.00
CA VAL A 36 4.13 -8.69 -2.99
C VAL A 36 4.56 -9.17 -1.59
N PHE A 37 4.86 -10.46 -1.46
CA PHE A 37 5.33 -10.99 -0.17
C PHE A 37 6.68 -10.40 0.24
N ARG A 38 7.57 -10.18 -0.71
CA ARG A 38 8.85 -9.55 -0.41
C ARG A 38 8.67 -8.16 0.15
N CYS A 39 7.77 -7.39 -0.45
CA CYS A 39 7.44 -6.05 0.03
C CYS A 39 6.90 -6.11 1.46
N LEU A 40 5.96 -7.02 1.71
CA LEU A 40 5.37 -7.16 3.03
C LEU A 40 6.44 -7.49 4.07
N ARG A 41 7.28 -8.49 3.80
CA ARG A 41 8.33 -8.87 4.74
C ARG A 41 9.28 -7.72 5.02
N GLN A 42 9.60 -6.94 3.98
CA GLN A 42 10.51 -5.81 4.13
C GLN A 42 9.91 -4.72 5.01
N VAL A 43 8.65 -4.39 4.79
CA VAL A 43 7.96 -3.37 5.59
C VAL A 43 7.83 -3.84 7.03
N GLU A 44 7.44 -5.10 7.24
CA GLU A 44 7.32 -5.65 8.60
C GLU A 44 8.67 -5.64 9.33
N LYS A 45 9.74 -5.95 8.61
CA LYS A 45 11.08 -5.93 9.19
C LYS A 45 11.48 -4.51 9.61
N GLU A 46 11.21 -3.53 8.75
CA GLU A 46 11.53 -2.15 9.05
C GLU A 46 10.74 -1.61 10.26
N LEU A 47 9.48 -2.01 10.36
CA LEU A 47 8.61 -1.56 11.43
C LEU A 47 8.77 -2.38 12.72
N GLY A 48 9.34 -3.56 12.61
CA GLY A 48 9.53 -4.45 13.76
C GLY A 48 8.22 -5.07 14.25
N ALA A 49 7.23 -5.21 13.39
CA ALA A 49 5.93 -5.76 13.79
C ALA A 49 5.23 -6.41 12.61
N PRO A 50 4.51 -7.52 12.83
CA PRO A 50 3.70 -8.12 11.78
C PRO A 50 2.49 -7.26 11.49
N LEU A 51 2.17 -7.09 10.22
CA LEU A 51 1.01 -6.33 9.78
C LEU A 51 -0.17 -7.24 9.44
N PHE A 52 0.08 -8.52 9.21
CA PHE A 52 -0.96 -9.50 8.84
C PHE A 52 -0.87 -10.75 9.66
N ASP A 53 -2.03 -11.30 9.99
CA ASP A 53 -2.16 -12.62 10.59
C ASP A 53 -2.27 -13.61 9.44
N ARG A 54 -1.18 -14.35 9.18
CA ARG A 54 -1.10 -15.26 8.03
C ARG A 54 -1.74 -16.61 8.28
N GLU A 55 -2.14 -16.87 9.52
CA GLU A 55 -2.83 -18.11 9.84
C GLU A 55 -4.29 -18.08 9.40
N LYS A 56 -4.81 -16.90 9.13
CA LYS A 56 -6.18 -16.74 8.65
C LYS A 56 -6.25 -16.74 7.13
N ARG A 57 -7.35 -17.21 6.59
CA ARG A 57 -7.61 -17.24 5.15
C ARG A 57 -8.98 -16.64 4.87
N PRO A 58 -9.07 -15.47 4.19
CA PRO A 58 -7.93 -14.65 3.75
C PRO A 58 -7.15 -14.04 4.92
N MET A 59 -5.94 -13.59 4.64
CA MET A 59 -5.12 -12.96 5.68
C MET A 59 -5.83 -11.72 6.23
N GLN A 60 -5.70 -11.51 7.53
CA GLN A 60 -6.33 -10.36 8.18
C GLN A 60 -5.27 -9.45 8.78
N LEU A 61 -5.58 -8.16 8.83
CA LEU A 61 -4.69 -7.19 9.43
C LEU A 61 -4.57 -7.41 10.94
N THR A 62 -3.36 -7.29 11.45
CA THR A 62 -3.15 -7.16 12.89
C THR A 62 -3.56 -5.75 13.31
N GLU A 63 -3.53 -5.47 14.62
CA GLU A 63 -3.76 -4.11 15.09
C GLU A 63 -2.78 -3.14 14.47
N LYS A 64 -1.50 -3.50 14.43
CA LYS A 64 -0.47 -2.67 13.78
C LYS A 64 -0.75 -2.52 12.29
N GLY A 65 -1.23 -3.57 11.65
CA GLY A 65 -1.60 -3.51 10.24
C GLY A 65 -2.74 -2.53 9.98
N ARG A 66 -3.75 -2.53 10.84
CA ARG A 66 -4.86 -1.58 10.71
C ARG A 66 -4.37 -0.13 10.86
N THR A 67 -3.51 0.10 11.85
CA THR A 67 -2.92 1.43 12.04
C THR A 67 -2.12 1.84 10.81
N PHE A 68 -1.29 0.94 10.30
CA PHE A 68 -0.50 1.21 9.11
C PHE A 68 -1.38 1.60 7.92
N CYS A 69 -2.38 0.77 7.63
CA CYS A 69 -3.25 1.01 6.47
C CYS A 69 -4.05 2.30 6.61
N SER A 70 -4.53 2.60 7.81
CA SER A 70 -5.27 3.83 8.04
C SER A 70 -4.43 5.06 7.70
N ILE A 71 -3.19 5.08 8.14
CA ILE A 71 -2.29 6.21 7.87
C ILE A 71 -1.87 6.21 6.40
N ALA A 72 -1.53 5.04 5.87
CA ALA A 72 -1.11 4.91 4.47
C ALA A 72 -2.20 5.35 3.50
N GLU A 73 -3.45 5.04 3.78
CA GLU A 73 -4.57 5.50 2.95
C GLU A 73 -4.67 7.01 2.93
N GLN A 74 -4.45 7.66 4.06
CA GLN A 74 -4.43 9.12 4.11
C GLN A 74 -3.29 9.69 3.27
N MET A 75 -2.12 9.07 3.33
CA MET A 75 -0.97 9.49 2.52
C MET A 75 -1.28 9.38 1.03
N LEU A 76 -1.86 8.27 0.61
CA LEU A 76 -2.20 8.04 -0.79
C LEU A 76 -3.30 8.99 -1.26
N THR A 77 -4.26 9.29 -0.41
CA THR A 77 -5.31 10.26 -0.71
C THR A 77 -4.72 11.65 -0.95
N LEU A 78 -3.78 12.05 -0.09
CA LEU A 78 -3.12 13.34 -0.26
C LEU A 78 -2.27 13.39 -1.53
N GLN A 79 -1.62 12.30 -1.88
CA GLN A 79 -0.88 12.22 -3.14
C GLN A 79 -1.81 12.43 -4.33
N ASN A 80 -2.94 11.76 -4.34
CA ASN A 80 -3.92 11.90 -5.41
C ASN A 80 -4.46 13.33 -5.49
N HIS A 81 -4.71 13.94 -4.33
CA HIS A 81 -5.17 15.32 -4.30
C HIS A 81 -4.14 16.26 -4.90
N LEU A 82 -2.88 16.05 -4.55
CA LEU A 82 -1.78 16.85 -5.10
C LEU A 82 -1.74 16.75 -6.62
N LEU A 83 -1.83 15.54 -7.16
CA LEU A 83 -1.81 15.33 -8.60
C LEU A 83 -3.03 15.96 -9.28
N ASP A 84 -4.19 15.86 -8.68
CA ASP A 84 -5.41 16.45 -9.23
C ASP A 84 -5.31 17.97 -9.33
N VAL A 85 -4.76 18.61 -8.31
CA VAL A 85 -4.57 20.07 -8.32
C VAL A 85 -3.68 20.48 -9.49
N PHE A 86 -2.58 19.79 -9.70
CA PHE A 86 -1.67 20.12 -10.80
C PHE A 86 -2.24 19.76 -12.16
N ASN A 87 -3.01 18.71 -12.25
CA ASN A 87 -3.66 18.35 -13.52
C ASN A 87 -4.70 19.39 -13.91
N GLU A 88 -5.45 19.92 -12.95
CA GLU A 88 -6.40 20.99 -13.20
C GLU A 88 -5.70 22.23 -13.73
N ASP A 89 -4.57 22.59 -13.14
CA ASP A 89 -3.78 23.73 -13.59
C ASP A 89 -3.30 23.55 -15.04
N VAL A 90 -2.88 22.35 -15.36
CA VAL A 90 -2.42 22.02 -16.73
C VAL A 90 -3.58 22.15 -17.71
N ASP A 91 -4.76 21.63 -17.34
CA ASP A 91 -5.94 21.70 -18.18
C ASP A 91 -6.36 23.16 -18.43
N GLU A 92 -6.27 23.99 -17.41
CA GLU A 92 -6.60 25.40 -17.53
C GLU A 92 -5.64 26.11 -18.50
N ASP A 93 -4.35 25.77 -18.46
CA ASP A 93 -3.36 26.36 -19.36
C ASP A 93 -3.64 25.99 -20.80
N GLU A 94 -4.20 24.84 -21.06
CA GLU A 94 -4.53 24.40 -22.40
C GLU A 94 -5.85 25.01 -22.90
N GLY A 95 -6.69 25.35 -21.95
CA GLY A 95 -7.98 25.92 -22.25
C GLY A 95 -7.86 27.38 -22.62
#